data_75b4bc280f76e39ede63a5027b9f00a5
#
_entry.id   75b4bc280f76e39ede63a5027b9f00a5
#
_cell.length_a   1.000
_cell.length_b   1.000
_cell.length_c   1.000
_cell.angle_alpha   90.00
_cell.angle_beta   90.00
_cell.angle_gamma   90.00
#
_symmetry.space_group_name_H-M   'P 1'
#
loop_
_entity.id
_entity.type
_entity.pdbx_description
1 polymer ?
#
loop_
_entity_poly.entity_id
_entity_poly.type
_entity_poly.pdbx_seq_one_letter_code
_entity_poly.pdbx_strand_id
1 'polypeptide(L)'
;AIRERFPGVRVLIVTTFGRPGYLQRALDAGATGFMVKDAPVEALAHGVRTVAAGGRAIDQSLALEALSTGSSPLTDREADVLREVEGGGTIADIAHSLGLSQGTVRNHVSSAMLKMDARTRAEAASLARAAGWL
;
A
#
# COMPACT_ATOMS: atom_id res chain seq x y z
N ALA A 1 -7.22 -10.35 9.73
CA ALA A 1 -5.79 -10.46 9.36
C ALA A 1 -5.05 -11.49 10.24
N ILE A 2 -3.81 -11.88 9.88
CA ILE A 2 -3.02 -12.90 10.64
C ILE A 2 -2.88 -12.49 12.11
N ARG A 3 -2.53 -11.25 12.37
CA ARG A 3 -2.33 -10.72 13.73
C ARG A 3 -3.57 -10.74 14.61
N GLU A 4 -4.74 -10.55 14.06
CA GLU A 4 -6.03 -10.62 14.80
C GLU A 4 -6.36 -12.05 15.20
N ARG A 5 -6.12 -13.01 14.30
CA ARG A 5 -6.40 -14.43 14.56
C ARG A 5 -5.33 -15.11 15.40
N PHE A 6 -4.08 -14.64 15.28
CA PHE A 6 -2.91 -15.25 15.94
C PHE A 6 -2.01 -14.15 16.52
N PRO A 7 -2.38 -13.55 17.66
CA PRO A 7 -1.65 -12.41 18.23
C PRO A 7 -0.20 -12.72 18.63
N GLY A 8 0.12 -13.99 18.87
CA GLY A 8 1.50 -14.44 19.15
C GLY A 8 2.41 -14.58 17.92
N VAL A 9 1.82 -14.58 16.70
CA VAL A 9 2.59 -14.70 15.47
C VAL A 9 3.14 -13.33 15.07
N ARG A 10 4.44 -13.27 14.78
CA ARG A 10 5.12 -12.08 14.25
C ARG A 10 5.28 -12.19 12.76
N VAL A 11 5.13 -11.07 12.07
CA VAL A 11 5.12 -11.03 10.60
C VAL A 11 6.28 -10.22 10.09
N LEU A 12 7.15 -10.88 9.31
CA LEU A 12 8.18 -10.25 8.49
C LEU A 12 7.80 -10.42 7.02
N ILE A 13 7.66 -9.33 6.31
CA ILE A 13 7.43 -9.35 4.86
C ILE A 13 8.78 -9.24 4.15
N VAL A 14 9.02 -10.15 3.21
CA VAL A 14 10.20 -10.11 2.32
C VAL A 14 9.69 -9.99 0.89
N THR A 15 10.06 -8.90 0.21
CA THR A 15 9.50 -8.54 -1.09
C THR A 15 10.57 -8.16 -2.11
N THR A 16 10.27 -8.35 -3.39
CA THR A 16 11.08 -7.80 -4.49
C THR A 16 10.77 -6.32 -4.74
N PHE A 17 9.63 -5.80 -4.24
CA PHE A 17 9.17 -4.44 -4.46
C PHE A 17 9.15 -3.66 -3.14
N GLY A 18 10.25 -2.97 -2.86
CA GLY A 18 10.37 -2.09 -1.71
C GLY A 18 9.79 -0.69 -2.01
N ARG A 19 8.45 -0.56 -2.10
CA ARG A 19 7.82 0.75 -2.27
C ARG A 19 7.34 1.30 -0.93
N PRO A 20 7.49 2.62 -0.69
CA PRO A 20 7.14 3.24 0.59
C PRO A 20 5.70 2.98 1.05
N GLY A 21 4.75 3.05 0.13
CA GLY A 21 3.34 2.79 0.45
C GLY A 21 3.06 1.34 0.87
N TYR A 22 3.82 0.36 0.34
CA TYR A 22 3.70 -1.03 0.79
C TYR A 22 4.27 -1.21 2.20
N LEU A 23 5.35 -0.52 2.55
CA LEU A 23 5.88 -0.51 3.91
C LEU A 23 4.84 0.02 4.89
N GLN A 24 4.24 1.18 4.62
CA GLN A 24 3.22 1.77 5.50
C GLN A 24 2.02 0.82 5.69
N ARG A 25 1.47 0.26 4.62
CA ARG A 25 0.37 -0.70 4.68
C ARG A 25 0.73 -1.97 5.47
N ALA A 26 1.96 -2.45 5.34
CA ALA A 26 2.45 -3.60 6.10
C ALA A 26 2.50 -3.30 7.60
N LEU A 27 3.01 -2.13 7.97
CA LEU A 27 3.07 -1.67 9.36
C LEU A 27 1.67 -1.47 9.95
N ASP A 28 0.75 -0.85 9.21
CA ASP A 28 -0.64 -0.64 9.61
C ASP A 28 -1.38 -1.98 9.80
N ALA A 29 -1.06 -2.99 8.98
CA ALA A 29 -1.56 -4.35 9.12
C ALA A 29 -0.90 -5.14 10.28
N GLY A 30 0.04 -4.52 11.01
CA GLY A 30 0.70 -5.10 12.18
C GLY A 30 1.94 -5.94 11.86
N ALA A 31 2.54 -5.82 10.69
CA ALA A 31 3.86 -6.39 10.42
C ALA A 31 4.92 -5.69 11.28
N THR A 32 5.87 -6.47 11.76
CA THR A 32 7.00 -5.96 12.57
C THR A 32 8.32 -5.98 11.79
N GLY A 33 8.30 -6.56 10.58
CA GLY A 33 9.44 -6.53 9.68
C GLY A 33 9.02 -6.35 8.23
N PHE A 34 9.86 -5.63 7.47
CA PHE A 34 9.70 -5.42 6.03
C PHE A 34 11.08 -5.26 5.39
N MET A 35 11.46 -6.20 4.54
CA MET A 35 12.78 -6.25 3.92
C MET A 35 12.67 -6.54 2.42
N VAL A 36 13.66 -6.13 1.66
CA VAL A 36 13.76 -6.46 0.23
C VAL A 36 14.50 -7.79 0.04
N LYS A 37 14.10 -8.55 -1.00
CA LYS A 37 14.65 -9.89 -1.28
C LYS A 37 16.11 -9.87 -1.74
N ASP A 38 16.59 -8.77 -2.29
CA ASP A 38 17.96 -8.58 -2.75
C ASP A 38 18.91 -8.10 -1.63
N ALA A 39 18.40 -7.95 -0.40
CA ALA A 39 19.26 -7.72 0.75
C ALA A 39 20.23 -8.89 0.98
N PRO A 40 21.43 -8.64 1.51
CA PRO A 40 22.39 -9.70 1.86
C PRO A 40 21.76 -10.76 2.77
N VAL A 41 22.15 -12.03 2.58
CA VAL A 41 21.58 -13.16 3.34
C VAL A 41 21.74 -12.95 4.86
N GLU A 42 22.86 -12.39 5.29
CA GLU A 42 23.15 -12.08 6.69
C GLU A 42 22.15 -11.04 7.25
N ALA A 43 21.80 -10.04 6.46
CA ALA A 43 20.83 -9.02 6.83
C ALA A 43 19.41 -9.61 6.94
N LEU A 44 19.03 -10.49 6.02
CA LEU A 44 17.76 -11.21 6.07
C LEU A 44 17.70 -12.12 7.29
N ALA A 45 18.76 -12.90 7.55
CA ALA A 45 18.84 -13.77 8.72
C ALA A 45 18.77 -12.98 10.04
N HIS A 46 19.47 -11.84 10.11
CA HIS A 46 19.39 -10.93 11.25
C HIS A 46 17.96 -10.38 11.45
N GLY A 47 17.33 -9.95 10.35
CA GLY A 47 15.94 -9.46 10.37
C GLY A 47 14.95 -10.49 10.92
N VAL A 48 15.06 -11.75 10.48
CA VAL A 48 14.24 -12.86 10.98
C VAL A 48 14.42 -13.04 12.49
N ARG A 49 15.67 -13.07 12.97
CA ARG A 49 15.97 -13.24 14.41
C ARG A 49 15.45 -12.05 15.23
N THR A 50 15.63 -10.84 14.73
CA THR A 50 15.14 -9.59 15.37
C THR A 50 13.64 -9.63 15.54
N VAL A 51 12.89 -9.96 14.49
CA VAL A 51 11.43 -10.07 14.53
C VAL A 51 10.99 -11.20 15.45
N ALA A 52 11.65 -12.36 15.40
CA ALA A 52 11.37 -13.49 16.28
C ALA A 52 11.57 -13.13 17.76
N ALA A 53 12.56 -12.30 18.07
CA ALA A 53 12.82 -11.82 19.44
C ALA A 53 11.91 -10.67 19.89
N GLY A 54 11.01 -10.17 19.02
CA GLY A 54 10.06 -9.11 19.35
C GLY A 54 10.47 -7.72 18.92
N GLY A 55 11.59 -7.58 18.25
CA GLY A 55 12.05 -6.33 17.67
C GLY A 55 11.41 -6.02 16.32
N ARG A 56 11.87 -4.94 15.70
CA ARG A 56 11.49 -4.53 14.35
C ARG A 56 12.68 -4.67 13.41
N ALA A 57 12.43 -5.15 12.20
CA ALA A 57 13.41 -5.26 11.13
C ALA A 57 12.86 -4.59 9.88
N ILE A 58 13.27 -3.35 9.64
CA ILE A 58 12.87 -2.57 8.47
C ILE A 58 14.15 -2.18 7.73
N ASP A 59 14.15 -2.39 6.41
CA ASP A 59 15.24 -1.92 5.57
C ASP A 59 15.40 -0.40 5.72
N GLN A 60 16.62 0.06 5.99
CA GLN A 60 16.88 1.47 6.32
C GLN A 60 16.56 2.40 5.15
N SER A 61 16.87 1.99 3.92
CA SER A 61 16.60 2.78 2.72
C SER A 61 15.10 2.96 2.52
N LEU A 62 14.31 1.89 2.71
CA LEU A 62 12.85 1.95 2.64
C LEU A 62 12.23 2.80 3.74
N ALA A 63 12.79 2.75 4.96
CA ALA A 63 12.32 3.57 6.06
C ALA A 63 12.53 5.06 5.76
N LEU A 64 13.69 5.44 5.24
CA LEU A 64 13.99 6.82 4.85
C LEU A 64 13.10 7.29 3.70
N GLU A 65 12.90 6.45 2.68
CA GLU A 65 12.03 6.75 1.55
C GLU A 65 10.57 6.91 1.98
N ALA A 66 10.07 6.05 2.86
CA ALA A 66 8.73 6.17 3.43
C ALA A 66 8.52 7.47 4.20
N LEU A 67 9.53 7.93 4.95
CA LEU A 67 9.49 9.22 5.64
C LEU A 67 9.44 10.40 4.67
N SER A 68 10.11 10.32 3.53
CA SER A 68 10.14 11.38 2.50
C SER A 68 8.87 11.41 1.65
N THR A 69 8.27 10.26 1.39
CA THR A 69 7.07 10.13 0.52
C THR A 69 5.77 10.44 1.28
N GLY A 70 5.78 10.28 2.61
CA GLY A 70 4.60 10.49 3.46
C GLY A 70 3.58 9.36 3.37
N SER A 71 2.45 9.54 4.06
CA SER A 71 1.31 8.65 4.00
C SER A 71 0.48 8.88 2.73
N SER A 72 -0.29 7.86 2.32
CA SER A 72 -1.23 8.01 1.19
C SER A 72 -2.16 9.20 1.39
N PRO A 73 -2.30 10.11 0.41
CA PRO A 73 -3.29 11.19 0.46
C PRO A 73 -4.71 10.70 0.16
N LEU A 74 -4.83 9.46 -0.33
CA LEU A 74 -6.11 8.87 -0.71
C LEU A 74 -6.84 8.33 0.50
N THR A 75 -8.16 8.51 0.50
CA THR A 75 -9.04 7.76 1.40
C THR A 75 -9.18 6.30 0.93
N ASP A 76 -9.63 5.41 1.80
CA ASP A 76 -9.88 4.00 1.44
C ASP A 76 -10.83 3.87 0.24
N ARG A 77 -11.87 4.70 0.19
CA ARG A 77 -12.84 4.71 -0.92
C ARG A 77 -12.25 5.23 -2.23
N GLU A 78 -11.41 6.23 -2.19
CA GLU A 78 -10.68 6.72 -3.36
C GLU A 78 -9.71 5.65 -3.87
N ALA A 79 -9.01 4.96 -2.98
CA ALA A 79 -8.14 3.84 -3.34
C ALA A 79 -8.93 2.67 -3.95
N ASP A 80 -10.09 2.30 -3.38
CA ASP A 80 -10.97 1.27 -3.94
C ASP A 80 -11.41 1.63 -5.37
N VAL A 81 -11.85 2.88 -5.57
CA VAL A 81 -12.27 3.37 -6.88
C VAL A 81 -11.11 3.34 -7.89
N LEU A 82 -9.90 3.75 -7.50
CA LEU A 82 -8.74 3.72 -8.39
C LEU A 82 -8.30 2.28 -8.74
N ARG A 83 -8.45 1.30 -7.84
CA ARG A 83 -8.22 -0.12 -8.17
C ARG A 83 -9.15 -0.62 -9.27
N GLU A 84 -10.42 -0.25 -9.20
CA GLU A 84 -11.40 -0.59 -10.25
C GLU A 84 -11.08 0.12 -11.57
N VAL A 85 -10.58 1.38 -11.53
CA VAL A 85 -10.10 2.10 -12.72
C VAL A 85 -8.96 1.35 -13.40
N GLU A 86 -8.02 0.78 -12.67
CA GLU A 86 -6.94 -0.05 -13.23
C GLU A 86 -7.49 -1.28 -13.99
N GLY A 87 -8.59 -1.87 -13.51
CA GLY A 87 -9.29 -2.96 -14.19
C GLY A 87 -9.99 -2.56 -15.49
N GLY A 88 -9.97 -1.27 -15.86
CA GLY A 88 -10.58 -0.76 -17.09
C GLY A 88 -12.09 -0.53 -17.00
N GLY A 89 -12.68 -0.56 -15.82
CA GLY A 89 -14.11 -0.38 -15.61
C GLY A 89 -14.61 1.02 -16.00
N THR A 90 -15.81 1.09 -16.56
CA THR A 90 -16.55 2.35 -16.73
C THR A 90 -17.02 2.86 -15.37
N ILE A 91 -17.45 4.13 -15.30
CA ILE A 91 -18.05 4.69 -14.06
C ILE A 91 -19.25 3.84 -13.60
N ALA A 92 -20.04 3.32 -14.55
CA ALA A 92 -21.18 2.47 -14.23
C ALA A 92 -20.74 1.10 -13.65
N ASP A 93 -19.70 0.50 -14.23
CA ASP A 93 -19.15 -0.79 -13.75
C ASP A 93 -18.57 -0.63 -12.32
N ILE A 94 -17.81 0.44 -12.08
CA ILE A 94 -17.23 0.74 -10.78
C ILE A 94 -18.32 1.00 -9.73
N ALA A 95 -19.36 1.76 -10.10
CA ALA A 95 -20.51 2.03 -9.24
C ALA A 95 -21.21 0.73 -8.85
N HIS A 96 -21.42 -0.17 -9.81
CA HIS A 96 -22.01 -1.48 -9.56
C HIS A 96 -21.14 -2.36 -8.66
N SER A 97 -19.84 -2.46 -8.97
CA SER A 97 -18.87 -3.28 -8.21
C SER A 97 -18.77 -2.85 -6.75
N LEU A 98 -18.73 -1.55 -6.51
CA LEU A 98 -18.54 -0.98 -5.15
C LEU A 98 -19.84 -0.68 -4.40
N GLY A 99 -20.99 -0.92 -5.02
CA GLY A 99 -22.31 -0.60 -4.43
C GLY A 99 -22.52 0.90 -4.21
N LEU A 100 -22.00 1.74 -5.12
CA LEU A 100 -22.09 3.20 -5.06
C LEU A 100 -22.92 3.76 -6.21
N SER A 101 -23.41 5.02 -6.06
CA SER A 101 -23.96 5.74 -7.22
C SER A 101 -22.85 6.18 -8.18
N GLN A 102 -23.18 6.35 -9.46
CA GLN A 102 -22.24 6.88 -10.43
C GLN A 102 -21.75 8.30 -10.08
N GLY A 103 -22.61 9.12 -9.47
CA GLY A 103 -22.23 10.44 -8.97
C GLY A 103 -21.19 10.37 -7.87
N THR A 104 -21.36 9.46 -6.92
CA THR A 104 -20.38 9.21 -5.86
C THR A 104 -19.04 8.74 -6.41
N VAL A 105 -19.07 7.82 -7.40
CA VAL A 105 -17.82 7.38 -8.06
C VAL A 105 -17.11 8.52 -8.77
N ARG A 106 -17.84 9.37 -9.51
CA ARG A 106 -17.26 10.56 -10.15
C ARG A 106 -16.61 11.51 -9.14
N ASN A 107 -17.23 11.71 -7.98
CA ASN A 107 -16.68 12.56 -6.92
C ASN A 107 -15.38 11.96 -6.36
N HIS A 108 -15.34 10.66 -6.09
CA HIS A 108 -14.12 9.97 -5.63
C HIS A 108 -13.00 10.02 -6.68
N VAL A 109 -13.33 9.81 -7.97
CA VAL A 109 -12.36 9.93 -9.07
C VAL A 109 -11.79 11.35 -9.14
N SER A 110 -12.64 12.38 -9.12
CA SER A 110 -12.19 13.78 -9.19
C SER A 110 -11.32 14.16 -8.01
N SER A 111 -11.71 13.76 -6.81
CA SER A 111 -10.92 13.99 -5.59
C SER A 111 -9.55 13.27 -5.65
N ALA A 112 -9.54 12.02 -6.07
CA ALA A 112 -8.30 11.26 -6.22
C ALA A 112 -7.37 11.88 -7.27
N MET A 113 -7.91 12.30 -8.42
CA MET A 113 -7.14 12.98 -9.46
C MET A 113 -6.49 14.27 -8.93
N LEU A 114 -7.24 15.07 -8.16
CA LEU A 114 -6.71 16.28 -7.55
C LEU A 114 -5.57 15.99 -6.57
N LYS A 115 -5.76 15.01 -5.70
CA LYS A 115 -4.76 14.60 -4.70
C LYS A 115 -3.49 14.02 -5.33
N MET A 116 -3.63 13.37 -6.49
CA MET A 116 -2.53 12.77 -7.23
C MET A 116 -1.89 13.73 -8.24
N ASP A 117 -2.40 14.94 -8.38
CA ASP A 117 -2.02 15.90 -9.43
C ASP A 117 -2.06 15.27 -10.84
N ALA A 118 -3.11 14.51 -11.10
CA ALA A 118 -3.28 13.71 -12.32
C ALA A 118 -4.32 14.36 -13.25
N ARG A 119 -4.08 14.27 -14.56
CA ARG A 119 -4.98 14.81 -15.60
C ARG A 119 -6.08 13.83 -15.98
N THR A 120 -5.85 12.53 -15.75
CA THR A 120 -6.81 11.48 -16.06
C THR A 120 -6.92 10.50 -14.89
N ARG A 121 -8.06 9.81 -14.81
CA ARG A 121 -8.27 8.77 -13.80
C ARG A 121 -7.26 7.61 -13.93
N ALA A 122 -6.88 7.27 -15.16
CA ALA A 122 -5.88 6.23 -15.41
C ALA A 122 -4.49 6.65 -14.94
N GLU A 123 -4.13 7.93 -15.14
CA GLU A 123 -2.88 8.49 -14.62
C GLU A 123 -2.89 8.51 -13.08
N ALA A 124 -4.00 8.91 -12.45
CA ALA A 124 -4.14 8.88 -10.99
C ALA A 124 -3.94 7.48 -10.43
N ALA A 125 -4.54 6.46 -11.05
CA ALA A 125 -4.38 5.07 -10.66
C ALA A 125 -2.93 4.59 -10.83
N SER A 126 -2.29 4.92 -11.95
CA SER A 126 -0.88 4.58 -12.22
C SER A 126 0.08 5.21 -11.20
N LEU A 127 -0.09 6.50 -10.89
CA LEU A 127 0.72 7.19 -9.90
C LEU A 127 0.52 6.61 -8.49
N ALA A 128 -0.72 6.34 -8.11
CA ALA A 128 -1.04 5.73 -6.81
C ALA A 128 -0.47 4.31 -6.69
N ARG A 129 -0.51 3.52 -7.77
CA ARG A 129 0.12 2.20 -7.84
C ARG A 129 1.64 2.31 -7.72
N ALA A 130 2.26 3.23 -8.44
CA ALA A 130 3.70 3.45 -8.39
C ALA A 130 4.19 3.84 -6.99
N ALA A 131 3.40 4.63 -6.25
CA ALA A 131 3.68 4.99 -4.86
C ALA A 131 3.39 3.86 -3.85
N GLY A 132 2.73 2.76 -4.28
CA GLY A 132 2.31 1.66 -3.40
C GLY A 132 1.07 1.95 -2.57
N TRP A 133 0.25 2.91 -2.97
CA TRP A 133 -0.99 3.30 -2.28
C TRP A 133 -2.23 2.51 -2.74
N LEU A 134 -2.09 1.69 -3.78
CA LEU A 134 -3.14 0.78 -4.27
C LEU A 134 -2.82 -0.69 -4.01
#